data_96999b8f435cf5fc43a03aba808569ee
#
_entry.id   96999b8f435cf5fc43a03aba808569ee
#
_cell.length_a   1.000
_cell.length_b   1.000
_cell.length_c   1.000
_cell.angle_alpha   90.00
_cell.angle_beta   90.00
_cell.angle_gamma   90.00
#
_symmetry.space_group_name_H-M   'P 1'
#
loop_
_entity.id
_entity.type
_entity.pdbx_description
1 polymer ?
#
loop_
_entity_poly.entity_id
_entity_poly.type
_entity_poly.pdbx_seq_one_letter_code
_entity_poly.pdbx_strand_id
1 'polypeptide(L)'
;MGETIRIKTAAGDCDAYFAPAIPAPGPPVLLLHPWWGLNQTIRDFADRLAGDGFTVMAPDMFHGTVLTTPGDALANVRSLTEADGLRIRAGTLAALERLLAAPETRGDRAGIVGLSFGAMEGTEVAGERSDIGALVMFYSGIFEAPDGIPYLGHFAEDDEFDDSAQVPDFEKTLGEGSAAHVYPDTKHWFIEGDRPEFERDATELAYARTVAFLHENLG
;
A
#
# COMPACT_ATOMS: atom_id res chain seq x y z
N MET A 1 3.48 18.80 -0.74
CA MET A 1 4.23 17.88 -1.62
C MET A 1 5.37 17.27 -0.83
N GLY A 2 5.49 15.97 -0.91
CA GLY A 2 6.54 15.22 -0.24
C GLY A 2 7.91 15.36 -0.93
N GLU A 3 8.89 14.67 -0.39
CA GLU A 3 10.27 14.65 -0.89
C GLU A 3 10.83 13.21 -0.89
N THR A 4 11.82 12.97 -1.75
CA THR A 4 12.54 11.70 -1.71
C THR A 4 13.63 11.77 -0.65
N ILE A 5 13.62 10.81 0.26
CA ILE A 5 14.62 10.64 1.31
C ILE A 5 15.38 9.32 1.11
N ARG A 6 16.57 9.23 1.68
CA ARG A 6 17.35 7.99 1.69
C ARG A 6 17.36 7.37 3.07
N ILE A 7 17.06 6.08 3.14
CA ILE A 7 17.03 5.28 4.36
C ILE A 7 18.18 4.27 4.28
N LYS A 8 18.99 4.22 5.32
CA LYS A 8 20.10 3.26 5.41
C LYS A 8 19.61 1.96 6.03
N THR A 9 19.92 0.83 5.40
CA THR A 9 19.67 -0.50 5.95
C THR A 9 20.92 -1.38 5.87
N ALA A 10 20.94 -2.45 6.64
CA ALA A 10 22.01 -3.43 6.58
C ALA A 10 22.06 -4.19 5.24
N ALA A 11 20.93 -4.25 4.52
CA ALA A 11 20.81 -4.90 3.22
C ALA A 11 21.08 -3.96 2.02
N GLY A 12 21.45 -2.70 2.29
CA GLY A 12 21.68 -1.65 1.31
C GLY A 12 20.74 -0.45 1.51
N ASP A 13 21.10 0.69 0.96
CA ASP A 13 20.28 1.90 1.07
C ASP A 13 18.97 1.72 0.28
N CYS A 14 17.87 2.26 0.82
CA CYS A 14 16.56 2.33 0.19
C CYS A 14 16.14 3.80 0.06
N ASP A 15 15.70 4.23 -1.11
CA ASP A 15 15.03 5.51 -1.27
C ASP A 15 13.55 5.37 -0.90
N ALA A 16 12.95 6.42 -0.37
CA ALA A 16 11.53 6.46 -0.06
C ALA A 16 10.96 7.85 -0.34
N TYR A 17 9.69 7.92 -0.71
CA TYR A 17 8.96 9.18 -0.78
C TYR A 17 8.30 9.44 0.56
N PHE A 18 8.63 10.58 1.18
CA PHE A 18 8.08 11.01 2.45
C PHE A 18 7.18 12.23 2.24
N ALA A 19 5.90 12.10 2.61
CA ALA A 19 4.90 13.15 2.52
C ALA A 19 4.31 13.41 3.92
N PRO A 20 4.74 14.48 4.63
CA PRO A 20 4.19 14.82 5.94
C PRO A 20 2.75 15.28 5.84
N ALA A 21 1.96 14.96 6.85
CA ALA A 21 0.55 15.36 6.98
C ALA A 21 0.36 16.87 6.83
N ILE A 22 -0.80 17.27 6.33
CA ILE A 22 -1.21 18.68 6.24
C ILE A 22 -2.56 18.85 6.95
N PRO A 23 -2.59 19.43 8.19
CA PRO A 23 -1.42 19.86 8.98
C PRO A 23 -0.69 18.69 9.66
N ALA A 24 0.61 18.84 9.89
CA ALA A 24 1.39 17.90 10.69
C ALA A 24 1.24 18.21 12.20
N PRO A 25 1.42 17.22 13.13
CA PRO A 25 1.66 15.80 12.85
C PRO A 25 0.38 15.02 12.53
N GLY A 26 0.48 13.97 11.71
CA GLY A 26 -0.61 13.08 11.34
C GLY A 26 -0.35 11.60 11.65
N PRO A 27 -1.40 10.75 11.65
CA PRO A 27 -1.24 9.31 11.78
C PRO A 27 -0.33 8.74 10.67
N PRO A 28 0.53 7.75 11.00
CA PRO A 28 1.48 7.20 10.03
C PRO A 28 0.82 6.22 9.06
N VAL A 29 1.14 6.34 7.78
CA VAL A 29 0.73 5.42 6.73
C VAL A 29 1.94 4.99 5.90
N LEU A 30 2.19 3.69 5.84
CA LEU A 30 3.16 3.08 4.94
C LEU A 30 2.45 2.74 3.63
N LEU A 31 2.88 3.35 2.51
CA LEU A 31 2.29 3.14 1.19
C LEU A 31 3.22 2.26 0.34
N LEU A 32 2.74 1.09 -0.07
CA LEU A 32 3.52 0.09 -0.80
C LEU A 32 3.05 0.00 -2.26
N HIS A 33 3.95 0.31 -3.17
CA HIS A 33 3.66 0.43 -4.60
C HIS A 33 3.42 -0.93 -5.29
N PRO A 34 2.66 -0.97 -6.41
CA PRO A 34 2.49 -2.18 -7.23
C PRO A 34 3.78 -2.53 -8.00
N TRP A 35 3.71 -3.50 -8.87
CA TRP A 35 4.85 -3.96 -9.67
C TRP A 35 5.43 -2.94 -10.66
N TRP A 36 4.82 -1.75 -10.76
CA TRP A 36 5.33 -0.66 -11.59
C TRP A 36 6.51 0.11 -10.97
N GLY A 37 6.77 -0.08 -9.67
CA GLY A 37 7.74 0.70 -8.92
C GLY A 37 7.15 2.00 -8.34
N LEU A 38 7.98 2.76 -7.64
CA LEU A 38 7.62 4.04 -7.03
C LEU A 38 7.53 5.13 -8.10
N ASN A 39 6.49 5.08 -8.93
CA ASN A 39 6.21 6.02 -10.01
C ASN A 39 5.52 7.32 -9.50
N GLN A 40 5.17 8.23 -10.43
CA GLN A 40 4.54 9.50 -10.06
C GLN A 40 3.12 9.30 -9.52
N THR A 41 2.36 8.35 -10.06
CA THR A 41 1.00 8.01 -9.58
C THR A 41 1.00 7.65 -8.10
N ILE A 42 1.97 6.86 -7.64
CA ILE A 42 2.10 6.48 -6.22
C ILE A 42 2.53 7.69 -5.37
N ARG A 43 3.41 8.56 -5.88
CA ARG A 43 3.80 9.80 -5.19
C ARG A 43 2.61 10.75 -5.05
N ASP A 44 1.78 10.89 -6.08
CA ASP A 44 0.56 11.70 -6.06
C ASP A 44 -0.47 11.12 -5.07
N PHE A 45 -0.57 9.80 -4.98
CA PHE A 45 -1.41 9.13 -3.99
C PHE A 45 -0.92 9.40 -2.56
N ALA A 46 0.40 9.36 -2.32
CA ALA A 46 0.99 9.73 -1.04
C ALA A 46 0.71 11.20 -0.68
N ASP A 47 0.88 12.13 -1.62
CA ASP A 47 0.59 13.54 -1.42
C ASP A 47 -0.91 13.80 -1.14
N ARG A 48 -1.80 13.02 -1.78
CA ARG A 48 -3.24 13.09 -1.54
C ARG A 48 -3.58 12.64 -0.11
N LEU A 49 -3.05 11.51 0.35
CA LEU A 49 -3.20 11.06 1.74
C LEU A 49 -2.63 12.08 2.74
N ALA A 50 -1.50 12.71 2.41
CA ALA A 50 -0.94 13.77 3.25
C ALA A 50 -1.86 14.99 3.34
N GLY A 51 -2.55 15.34 2.27
CA GLY A 51 -3.59 16.37 2.24
C GLY A 51 -4.81 16.03 3.12
N ASP A 52 -5.11 14.74 3.29
CA ASP A 52 -6.17 14.23 4.16
C ASP A 52 -5.69 13.96 5.61
N GLY A 53 -4.48 14.42 5.95
CA GLY A 53 -3.97 14.47 7.32
C GLY A 53 -3.12 13.28 7.76
N PHE A 54 -2.67 12.42 6.86
CA PHE A 54 -1.77 11.29 7.17
C PHE A 54 -0.31 11.64 6.89
N THR A 55 0.61 11.20 7.75
CA THR A 55 2.04 11.22 7.43
C THR A 55 2.40 9.95 6.69
N VAL A 56 2.85 10.08 5.43
CA VAL A 56 3.01 8.96 4.51
C VAL A 56 4.48 8.70 4.21
N MET A 57 4.86 7.42 4.19
CA MET A 57 6.15 6.93 3.72
C MET A 57 5.93 5.85 2.66
N ALA A 58 6.48 6.05 1.46
CA ALA A 58 6.42 5.07 0.38
C ALA A 58 7.86 4.63 0.01
N PRO A 59 8.33 3.46 0.50
CA PRO A 59 9.64 2.93 0.14
C PRO A 59 9.70 2.53 -1.33
N ASP A 60 10.85 2.73 -1.95
CA ASP A 60 11.14 2.26 -3.30
C ASP A 60 11.64 0.80 -3.25
N MET A 61 10.72 -0.13 -3.34
CA MET A 61 11.00 -1.57 -3.28
C MET A 61 11.84 -2.06 -4.47
N PHE A 62 11.88 -1.31 -5.57
CA PHE A 62 12.59 -1.68 -6.80
C PHE A 62 13.81 -0.81 -7.10
N HIS A 63 14.31 -0.06 -6.11
CA HIS A 63 15.57 0.68 -6.17
C HIS A 63 15.73 1.58 -7.40
N GLY A 64 14.72 2.40 -7.70
CA GLY A 64 14.69 3.33 -8.83
C GLY A 64 14.14 2.74 -10.12
N THR A 65 13.80 1.45 -10.14
CA THR A 65 13.20 0.84 -11.33
C THR A 65 11.73 1.20 -11.42
N VAL A 66 11.36 1.89 -12.51
CA VAL A 66 9.97 2.19 -12.86
C VAL A 66 9.64 1.53 -14.19
N LEU A 67 8.55 0.78 -14.21
CA LEU A 67 8.13 -0.06 -15.32
C LEU A 67 6.81 0.46 -15.90
N THR A 68 6.65 0.37 -17.21
CA THR A 68 5.51 0.97 -17.92
C THR A 68 4.68 -0.04 -18.72
N THR A 69 5.22 -1.23 -18.95
CA THR A 69 4.50 -2.30 -19.66
C THR A 69 4.31 -3.53 -18.76
N PRO A 70 3.16 -4.26 -18.88
CA PRO A 70 2.95 -5.49 -18.12
C PRO A 70 4.04 -6.55 -18.35
N GLY A 71 4.56 -6.64 -19.58
CA GLY A 71 5.63 -7.58 -19.93
C GLY A 71 6.92 -7.32 -19.16
N ASP A 72 7.35 -6.05 -19.08
CA ASP A 72 8.56 -5.67 -18.33
C ASP A 72 8.35 -5.84 -16.84
N ALA A 73 7.17 -5.48 -16.32
CA ALA A 73 6.84 -5.63 -14.90
C ALA A 73 6.85 -7.10 -14.48
N LEU A 74 6.23 -7.97 -15.26
CA LEU A 74 6.25 -9.42 -15.03
C LEU A 74 7.66 -9.99 -15.11
N ALA A 75 8.46 -9.55 -16.08
CA ALA A 75 9.85 -9.97 -16.20
C ALA A 75 10.68 -9.53 -14.98
N ASN A 76 10.49 -8.30 -14.50
CA ASN A 76 11.15 -7.80 -13.30
C ASN A 76 10.79 -8.65 -12.08
N VAL A 77 9.50 -8.85 -11.79
CA VAL A 77 9.06 -9.64 -10.62
C VAL A 77 9.59 -11.08 -10.69
N ARG A 78 9.56 -11.71 -11.86
CA ARG A 78 10.10 -13.07 -12.07
C ARG A 78 11.62 -13.16 -11.93
N SER A 79 12.33 -12.06 -12.09
CA SER A 79 13.80 -12.01 -11.95
C SER A 79 14.25 -11.77 -10.50
N LEU A 80 13.34 -11.41 -9.59
CA LEU A 80 13.67 -11.18 -8.19
C LEU A 80 14.22 -12.47 -7.56
N THR A 81 15.37 -12.33 -6.94
CA THR A 81 16.03 -13.39 -6.18
C THR A 81 15.61 -13.35 -4.71
N GLU A 82 15.94 -14.38 -3.95
CA GLU A 82 15.78 -14.36 -2.49
C GLU A 82 16.50 -13.16 -1.85
N ALA A 83 17.69 -12.81 -2.33
CA ALA A 83 18.43 -11.65 -1.85
C ALA A 83 17.71 -10.32 -2.15
N ASP A 84 17.01 -10.22 -3.27
CA ASP A 84 16.18 -9.06 -3.59
C ASP A 84 14.97 -8.99 -2.67
N GLY A 85 14.32 -10.12 -2.38
CA GLY A 85 13.22 -10.20 -1.41
C GLY A 85 13.64 -9.76 0.00
N LEU A 86 14.79 -10.23 0.48
CA LEU A 86 15.34 -9.79 1.76
C LEU A 86 15.65 -8.28 1.79
N ARG A 87 16.13 -7.72 0.68
CA ARG A 87 16.41 -6.30 0.56
C ARG A 87 15.13 -5.46 0.52
N ILE A 88 14.10 -5.90 -0.20
CA ILE A 88 12.77 -5.27 -0.21
C ILE A 88 12.22 -5.24 1.22
N ARG A 89 12.19 -6.37 1.91
CA ARG A 89 11.72 -6.48 3.28
C ARG A 89 12.50 -5.57 4.24
N ALA A 90 13.82 -5.56 4.16
CA ALA A 90 14.66 -4.69 5.00
C ALA A 90 14.39 -3.20 4.75
N GLY A 91 14.19 -2.79 3.49
CA GLY A 91 13.81 -1.44 3.09
C GLY A 91 12.43 -1.04 3.62
N THR A 92 11.46 -1.93 3.48
CA THR A 92 10.07 -1.72 3.95
C THR A 92 10.01 -1.55 5.47
N LEU A 93 10.68 -2.43 6.22
CA LEU A 93 10.74 -2.35 7.68
C LEU A 93 11.47 -1.08 8.14
N ALA A 94 12.58 -0.72 7.52
CA ALA A 94 13.32 0.51 7.85
C ALA A 94 12.50 1.78 7.53
N ALA A 95 11.70 1.76 6.46
CA ALA A 95 10.78 2.83 6.13
C ALA A 95 9.68 2.97 7.20
N LEU A 96 9.11 1.87 7.65
CA LEU A 96 8.13 1.85 8.75
C LEU A 96 8.73 2.42 10.04
N GLU A 97 9.91 1.97 10.44
CA GLU A 97 10.59 2.47 11.65
C GLU A 97 10.90 3.98 11.52
N ARG A 98 11.38 4.42 10.37
CA ARG A 98 11.64 5.84 10.11
C ARG A 98 10.38 6.68 10.12
N LEU A 99 9.26 6.15 9.62
CA LEU A 99 7.95 6.79 9.63
C LEU A 99 7.43 6.97 11.06
N LEU A 100 7.45 5.89 11.85
CA LEU A 100 6.99 5.94 13.25
C LEU A 100 7.84 6.87 14.14
N ALA A 101 9.14 7.01 13.83
CA ALA A 101 10.06 7.90 14.54
C ALA A 101 10.04 9.35 14.03
N ALA A 102 9.29 9.67 12.98
CA ALA A 102 9.27 11.01 12.40
C ALA A 102 8.54 12.01 13.30
N PRO A 103 9.06 13.23 13.50
CA PRO A 103 8.39 14.27 14.30
C PRO A 103 7.05 14.73 13.70
N GLU A 104 6.85 14.48 12.42
CA GLU A 104 5.61 14.73 11.67
C GLU A 104 4.55 13.62 11.90
N THR A 105 4.90 12.56 12.62
CA THR A 105 4.01 11.44 12.94
C THR A 105 3.35 11.62 14.29
N ARG A 106 2.06 11.28 14.37
CA ARG A 106 1.27 11.19 15.60
C ARG A 106 0.73 9.77 15.76
N GLY A 107 0.99 9.15 16.89
CA GLY A 107 0.61 7.76 17.18
C GLY A 107 1.79 6.81 17.10
N ASP A 108 1.58 5.60 17.57
CA ASP A 108 2.57 4.52 17.68
C ASP A 108 2.23 3.28 16.83
N ARG A 109 1.11 3.34 16.10
CA ARG A 109 0.67 2.29 15.18
C ARG A 109 0.47 2.87 13.78
N ALA A 110 0.99 2.19 12.76
CA ALA A 110 0.87 2.60 11.37
C ALA A 110 -0.28 1.88 10.65
N GLY A 111 -0.89 2.57 9.68
CA GLY A 111 -1.64 1.91 8.63
C GLY A 111 -0.70 1.45 7.51
N ILE A 112 -1.04 0.35 6.85
CA ILE A 112 -0.40 -0.04 5.59
C ILE A 112 -1.44 0.09 4.48
N VAL A 113 -1.08 0.78 3.41
CA VAL A 113 -1.83 0.81 2.15
C VAL A 113 -0.98 0.12 1.11
N GLY A 114 -1.40 -1.04 0.64
CA GLY A 114 -0.68 -1.84 -0.34
C GLY A 114 -1.45 -2.00 -1.66
N LEU A 115 -0.75 -1.91 -2.78
CA LEU A 115 -1.32 -2.08 -4.11
C LEU A 115 -0.68 -3.29 -4.79
N SER A 116 -1.45 -4.31 -5.16
CA SER A 116 -0.98 -5.50 -5.90
C SER A 116 0.27 -6.13 -5.24
N PHE A 117 1.43 -6.08 -5.85
CA PHE A 117 2.70 -6.52 -5.28
C PHE A 117 2.96 -5.93 -3.88
N GLY A 118 2.66 -4.64 -3.69
CA GLY A 118 2.78 -3.97 -2.40
C GLY A 118 1.78 -4.47 -1.35
N ALA A 119 0.63 -5.00 -1.78
CA ALA A 119 -0.33 -5.61 -0.86
C ALA A 119 0.20 -6.93 -0.29
N MET A 120 0.90 -7.73 -1.10
CA MET A 120 1.57 -8.96 -0.64
C MET A 120 2.62 -8.65 0.42
N GLU A 121 3.53 -7.73 0.14
CA GLU A 121 4.57 -7.28 1.08
C GLU A 121 3.94 -6.70 2.37
N GLY A 122 2.88 -5.90 2.23
CA GLY A 122 2.17 -5.29 3.35
C GLY A 122 1.52 -6.32 4.29
N THR A 123 0.92 -7.37 3.73
CA THR A 123 0.32 -8.47 4.51
C THR A 123 1.38 -9.23 5.31
N GLU A 124 2.53 -9.53 4.70
CA GLU A 124 3.63 -10.19 5.38
C GLU A 124 4.22 -9.32 6.50
N VAL A 125 4.46 -8.02 6.23
CA VAL A 125 4.93 -7.07 7.27
C VAL A 125 3.96 -6.99 8.43
N ALA A 126 2.66 -6.93 8.15
CA ALA A 126 1.63 -6.87 9.20
C ALA A 126 1.61 -8.14 10.06
N GLY A 127 1.87 -9.31 9.48
CA GLY A 127 1.98 -10.57 10.23
C GLY A 127 3.20 -10.65 11.17
N GLU A 128 4.24 -9.85 10.91
CA GLU A 128 5.48 -9.82 11.70
C GLU A 128 5.50 -8.70 12.76
N ARG A 129 4.61 -7.70 12.66
CA ARG A 129 4.66 -6.45 13.45
C ARG A 129 3.43 -6.27 14.32
N SER A 130 3.64 -5.84 15.55
CA SER A 130 2.55 -5.49 16.50
C SER A 130 2.13 -4.01 16.47
N ASP A 131 2.88 -3.18 15.75
CA ASP A 131 2.65 -1.75 15.62
C ASP A 131 1.92 -1.38 14.31
N ILE A 132 1.18 -2.34 13.73
CA ILE A 132 0.26 -2.09 12.62
C ILE A 132 -1.17 -1.96 13.18
N GLY A 133 -1.85 -0.88 12.80
CA GLY A 133 -3.18 -0.52 13.26
C GLY A 133 -4.28 -0.77 12.25
N ALA A 134 -3.95 -0.81 10.97
CA ALA A 134 -4.91 -0.96 9.88
C ALA A 134 -4.23 -1.47 8.61
N LEU A 135 -4.95 -2.28 7.83
CA LEU A 135 -4.53 -2.73 6.50
C LEU A 135 -5.55 -2.30 5.45
N VAL A 136 -5.08 -1.63 4.40
CA VAL A 136 -5.87 -1.31 3.21
C VAL A 136 -5.18 -1.93 2.00
N MET A 137 -5.85 -2.86 1.32
CA MET A 137 -5.27 -3.61 0.21
C MET A 137 -6.08 -3.43 -1.06
N PHE A 138 -5.42 -3.02 -2.13
CA PHE A 138 -6.00 -2.87 -3.45
C PHE A 138 -5.57 -4.03 -4.34
N TYR A 139 -6.54 -4.73 -4.94
CA TYR A 139 -6.34 -5.85 -5.88
C TYR A 139 -5.14 -6.73 -5.47
N SER A 140 -5.28 -7.33 -4.27
CA SER A 140 -4.15 -7.89 -3.53
C SER A 140 -3.67 -9.26 -3.99
N GLY A 141 -4.45 -10.01 -4.74
CA GLY A 141 -4.16 -11.41 -5.08
C GLY A 141 -4.15 -12.37 -3.88
N ILE A 142 -4.40 -11.86 -2.68
CA ILE A 142 -4.36 -12.62 -1.43
C ILE A 142 -5.69 -12.45 -0.72
N PHE A 143 -6.35 -13.57 -0.41
CA PHE A 143 -7.58 -13.63 0.37
C PHE A 143 -7.29 -14.09 1.81
N GLU A 144 -6.29 -13.45 2.42
CA GLU A 144 -5.88 -13.68 3.81
C GLU A 144 -5.64 -12.34 4.50
N ALA A 145 -6.04 -12.23 5.75
CA ALA A 145 -5.79 -11.06 6.59
C ALA A 145 -5.16 -11.51 7.91
N PRO A 146 -4.13 -10.82 8.41
CA PRO A 146 -3.54 -11.11 9.72
C PRO A 146 -4.56 -10.94 10.84
N ASP A 147 -4.55 -11.84 11.81
CA ASP A 147 -5.46 -11.81 12.95
C ASP A 147 -5.32 -10.53 13.78
N GLY A 148 -6.45 -9.96 14.18
CA GLY A 148 -6.49 -8.83 15.12
C GLY A 148 -6.11 -7.46 14.52
N ILE A 149 -5.91 -7.37 13.21
CA ILE A 149 -5.68 -6.11 12.50
C ILE A 149 -6.90 -5.82 11.62
N PRO A 150 -7.57 -4.67 11.77
CA PRO A 150 -8.63 -4.25 10.87
C PRO A 150 -8.17 -4.23 9.41
N TYR A 151 -8.98 -4.79 8.52
CA TYR A 151 -8.64 -4.97 7.10
C TYR A 151 -9.70 -4.32 6.21
N LEU A 152 -9.28 -3.58 5.19
CA LEU A 152 -10.11 -3.06 4.12
C LEU A 152 -9.58 -3.51 2.76
N GLY A 153 -10.36 -4.34 2.04
CA GLY A 153 -10.01 -4.81 0.70
C GLY A 153 -10.79 -4.09 -0.41
N HIS A 154 -10.09 -3.72 -1.47
CA HIS A 154 -10.64 -3.14 -2.70
C HIS A 154 -10.30 -4.04 -3.88
N PHE A 155 -11.30 -4.74 -4.43
CA PHE A 155 -11.14 -5.71 -5.50
C PHE A 155 -11.86 -5.25 -6.76
N ALA A 156 -11.25 -5.48 -7.91
CA ALA A 156 -11.89 -5.26 -9.20
C ALA A 156 -12.84 -6.42 -9.54
N GLU A 157 -13.92 -6.14 -10.29
CA GLU A 157 -14.84 -7.20 -10.71
C GLU A 157 -14.26 -8.08 -11.82
N ASP A 158 -13.64 -7.46 -12.83
CA ASP A 158 -13.01 -8.14 -13.98
C ASP A 158 -11.48 -8.10 -13.85
N ASP A 159 -10.96 -8.87 -12.89
CA ASP A 159 -9.54 -8.92 -12.58
C ASP A 159 -8.89 -10.18 -13.17
N GLU A 160 -7.82 -10.00 -13.96
CA GLU A 160 -7.09 -11.13 -14.55
C GLU A 160 -6.16 -11.87 -13.57
N PHE A 161 -5.92 -11.28 -12.39
CA PHE A 161 -5.03 -11.84 -11.37
C PHE A 161 -5.80 -12.35 -10.15
N ASP A 162 -6.96 -11.72 -9.84
CA ASP A 162 -7.76 -11.99 -8.66
C ASP A 162 -9.13 -12.57 -9.05
N ASP A 163 -9.53 -13.68 -8.48
CA ASP A 163 -10.88 -14.20 -8.64
C ASP A 163 -11.84 -13.48 -7.68
N SER A 164 -12.48 -12.42 -8.16
CA SER A 164 -13.42 -11.60 -7.38
C SER A 164 -14.61 -12.39 -6.81
N ALA A 165 -14.92 -13.56 -7.36
CA ALA A 165 -15.96 -14.46 -6.83
C ALA A 165 -15.61 -15.02 -5.43
N GLN A 166 -14.35 -14.99 -5.02
CA GLN A 166 -13.90 -15.40 -3.70
C GLN A 166 -14.11 -14.33 -2.61
N VAL A 167 -14.27 -13.05 -3.00
CA VAL A 167 -14.36 -11.93 -2.05
C VAL A 167 -15.50 -12.09 -1.03
N PRO A 168 -16.73 -12.53 -1.39
CA PRO A 168 -17.80 -12.73 -0.41
C PRO A 168 -17.50 -13.82 0.64
N ASP A 169 -16.73 -14.84 0.29
CA ASP A 169 -16.33 -15.88 1.24
C ASP A 169 -15.14 -15.41 2.08
N PHE A 170 -14.19 -14.68 1.50
CA PHE A 170 -13.12 -14.02 2.23
C PHE A 170 -13.67 -13.01 3.26
N GLU A 171 -14.62 -12.17 2.88
CA GLU A 171 -15.23 -11.18 3.79
C GLU A 171 -15.80 -11.83 5.07
N LYS A 172 -16.35 -13.04 4.98
CA LYS A 172 -16.85 -13.78 6.14
C LYS A 172 -15.76 -14.24 7.12
N THR A 173 -14.51 -14.26 6.69
CA THR A 173 -13.35 -14.62 7.53
C THR A 173 -12.75 -13.43 8.24
N LEU A 174 -13.10 -12.21 7.82
CA LEU A 174 -12.56 -10.98 8.37
C LEU A 174 -13.07 -10.70 9.78
N GLY A 175 -12.20 -10.09 10.60
CA GLY A 175 -12.54 -9.65 11.94
C GLY A 175 -13.45 -8.41 11.98
N GLU A 176 -13.89 -8.05 13.18
CA GLU A 176 -14.70 -6.85 13.42
C GLU A 176 -14.00 -5.59 12.92
N GLY A 177 -14.75 -4.65 12.34
CA GLY A 177 -14.21 -3.42 11.76
C GLY A 177 -13.55 -3.59 10.40
N SER A 178 -13.59 -4.79 9.81
CA SER A 178 -13.02 -5.10 8.49
C SER A 178 -14.10 -5.19 7.42
N ALA A 179 -13.72 -4.96 6.15
CA ALA A 179 -14.59 -5.09 5.00
C ALA A 179 -13.81 -5.44 3.72
N ALA A 180 -14.49 -6.04 2.75
CA ALA A 180 -13.97 -6.25 1.41
C ALA A 180 -15.02 -5.81 0.37
N HIS A 181 -14.59 -5.04 -0.62
CA HIS A 181 -15.47 -4.45 -1.62
C HIS A 181 -15.04 -4.86 -3.03
N VAL A 182 -15.99 -5.33 -3.83
CA VAL A 182 -15.82 -5.50 -5.27
C VAL A 182 -16.39 -4.29 -5.99
N TYR A 183 -15.64 -3.74 -6.94
CA TYR A 183 -16.04 -2.57 -7.75
C TYR A 183 -16.51 -3.03 -9.12
N PRO A 184 -17.79 -2.81 -9.47
CA PRO A 184 -18.32 -3.19 -10.78
C PRO A 184 -17.60 -2.50 -11.93
N ASP A 185 -17.53 -3.18 -13.08
CA ASP A 185 -16.96 -2.67 -14.33
C ASP A 185 -15.49 -2.20 -14.22
N THR A 186 -14.75 -2.67 -13.21
CA THR A 186 -13.35 -2.33 -13.00
C THR A 186 -12.42 -3.49 -13.30
N LYS A 187 -11.15 -3.17 -13.58
CA LYS A 187 -10.05 -4.10 -13.79
C LYS A 187 -8.94 -3.88 -12.78
N HIS A 188 -8.01 -4.81 -12.72
CA HIS A 188 -6.77 -4.61 -11.98
C HIS A 188 -6.19 -3.22 -12.32
N TRP A 189 -5.60 -2.50 -11.38
CA TRP A 189 -5.07 -1.13 -11.49
C TRP A 189 -6.12 -0.02 -11.67
N PHE A 190 -7.40 -0.24 -11.39
CA PHE A 190 -8.48 0.73 -11.61
C PHE A 190 -8.29 2.08 -10.89
N ILE A 191 -7.43 2.16 -9.87
CA ILE A 191 -7.13 3.42 -9.16
C ILE A 191 -5.91 4.15 -9.72
N GLU A 192 -5.19 3.58 -10.68
CA GLU A 192 -3.92 4.11 -11.16
C GLU A 192 -4.12 4.98 -12.40
N GLY A 193 -4.10 6.30 -12.23
CA GLY A 193 -4.47 7.28 -13.25
C GLY A 193 -3.59 7.30 -14.51
N ASP A 194 -2.44 6.60 -14.49
CA ASP A 194 -1.56 6.42 -15.65
C ASP A 194 -1.81 5.10 -16.40
N ARG A 195 -2.82 4.32 -15.97
CA ARG A 195 -3.20 3.05 -16.61
C ARG A 195 -4.47 3.19 -17.45
N PRO A 196 -4.60 2.39 -18.53
CA PRO A 196 -5.83 2.35 -19.32
C PRO A 196 -7.04 1.77 -18.56
N GLU A 197 -6.81 1.02 -17.49
CA GLU A 197 -7.81 0.43 -16.59
C GLU A 197 -8.37 1.42 -15.57
N PHE A 198 -7.89 2.65 -15.53
CA PHE A 198 -8.33 3.66 -14.56
C PHE A 198 -9.82 3.96 -14.68
N GLU A 199 -10.54 3.80 -13.55
CA GLU A 199 -11.96 4.11 -13.45
C GLU A 199 -12.19 5.16 -12.35
N ARG A 200 -12.53 6.38 -12.75
CA ARG A 200 -12.59 7.56 -11.87
C ARG A 200 -13.53 7.36 -10.69
N ASP A 201 -14.79 6.96 -10.96
CA ASP A 201 -15.83 6.90 -9.93
C ASP A 201 -15.53 5.79 -8.90
N ALA A 202 -15.05 4.65 -9.35
CA ALA A 202 -14.58 3.57 -8.49
C ALA A 202 -13.37 4.00 -7.67
N THR A 203 -12.42 4.72 -8.28
CA THR A 203 -11.24 5.27 -7.60
C THR A 203 -11.63 6.21 -6.47
N GLU A 204 -12.50 7.19 -6.72
CA GLU A 204 -12.93 8.15 -5.71
C GLU A 204 -13.68 7.47 -4.56
N LEU A 205 -14.53 6.49 -4.87
CA LEU A 205 -15.24 5.71 -3.85
C LEU A 205 -14.29 4.86 -3.00
N ALA A 206 -13.35 4.15 -3.62
CA ALA A 206 -12.34 3.35 -2.93
C ALA A 206 -11.43 4.23 -2.06
N TYR A 207 -11.01 5.37 -2.58
CA TYR A 207 -10.22 6.34 -1.85
C TYR A 207 -10.96 6.90 -0.62
N ALA A 208 -12.22 7.33 -0.79
CA ALA A 208 -13.02 7.84 0.32
C ALA A 208 -13.20 6.78 1.45
N ARG A 209 -13.41 5.52 1.09
CA ARG A 209 -13.46 4.40 2.04
C ARG A 209 -12.11 4.20 2.75
N THR A 210 -11.01 4.26 2.00
CA THR A 210 -9.65 4.18 2.55
C THR A 210 -9.39 5.25 3.60
N VAL A 211 -9.67 6.51 3.29
CA VAL A 211 -9.47 7.64 4.22
C VAL A 211 -10.32 7.49 5.46
N ALA A 212 -11.61 7.17 5.31
CA ALA A 212 -12.52 6.96 6.45
C ALA A 212 -12.02 5.82 7.37
N PHE A 213 -11.65 4.69 6.77
CA PHE A 213 -11.14 3.52 7.49
C PHE A 213 -9.82 3.80 8.24
N LEU A 214 -8.89 4.49 7.60
CA LEU A 214 -7.63 4.87 8.24
C LEU A 214 -7.84 5.84 9.41
N HIS A 215 -8.74 6.83 9.29
CA HIS A 215 -9.07 7.72 10.39
C HIS A 215 -9.76 7.00 11.56
N GLU A 216 -10.63 6.02 11.29
CA GLU A 216 -11.29 5.23 12.33
C GLU A 216 -10.31 4.40 13.15
N ASN A 217 -9.27 3.86 12.51
CA ASN A 217 -8.36 2.90 13.14
C ASN A 217 -7.03 3.49 13.62
N LEU A 218 -6.65 4.71 13.19
CA LEU A 218 -5.38 5.36 13.52
C LEU A 218 -5.55 6.73 14.20
N GLY A 219 -6.76 7.28 14.19
CA GLY A 219 -7.06 8.68 14.59
C GLY A 219 -7.11 8.99 16.06
#